data_f13dcef6a3c04b0718daa8b664aa0c56
#
_entry.id   f13dcef6a3c04b0718daa8b664aa0c56
#
_cell.length_a   1.000
_cell.length_b   1.000
_cell.length_c   1.000
_cell.angle_alpha   90.00
_cell.angle_beta   90.00
_cell.angle_gamma   90.00
#
_symmetry.space_group_name_H-M   'P 1'
#
loop_
_entity.id
_entity.type
_entity.pdbx_description
1 polymer ?
#
loop_
_entity_poly.entity_id
_entity_poly.type
_entity_poly.pdbx_seq_one_letter_code
_entity_poly.pdbx_strand_id
1 'polypeptide(L)' 'IGLKIAYYRKLRGLTQEQLAEKLELSPAFIGHVEAPNVNKAVSLDTLFDVAAALDVPPYKFLQFDE' A
#
# COMPACT_ATOMS: atom_id res chain seq x y z
N ILE A 1 0.92 -5.60 6.74
CA ILE A 1 0.19 -4.80 5.75
C ILE A 1 1.15 -4.10 4.79
N GLY A 2 2.19 -3.48 5.32
CA GLY A 2 3.13 -2.75 4.48
C GLY A 2 3.77 -3.59 3.39
N LEU A 3 4.19 -4.80 3.73
CA LEU A 3 4.83 -5.68 2.76
C LEU A 3 3.86 -6.10 1.66
N LYS A 4 2.60 -6.28 1.99
CA LYS A 4 1.61 -6.65 0.99
C LYS A 4 1.30 -5.47 0.07
N ILE A 5 1.32 -4.26 0.58
CA ILE A 5 1.15 -3.08 -0.26
C ILE A 5 2.27 -3.04 -1.30
N ALA A 6 3.53 -3.22 -0.87
CA ALA A 6 4.64 -3.23 -1.79
C ALA A 6 4.51 -4.36 -2.81
N TYR A 7 4.10 -5.54 -2.36
CA TYR A 7 3.95 -6.69 -3.24
C TYR A 7 2.95 -6.40 -4.36
N TYR A 8 1.76 -5.94 -4.00
CA TYR A 8 0.73 -5.69 -5.02
C TYR A 8 1.07 -4.49 -5.88
N ARG A 9 1.75 -3.48 -5.30
CA ARG A 9 2.20 -2.33 -6.08
C ARG A 9 3.14 -2.79 -7.20
N LYS A 10 4.12 -3.62 -6.84
CA LYS A 10 5.09 -4.13 -7.83
C LYS A 10 4.43 -5.04 -8.84
N LEU A 11 3.46 -5.82 -8.40
CA LEU A 11 2.72 -6.71 -9.28
C LEU A 11 1.98 -5.91 -10.35
N ARG A 12 1.51 -4.71 -10.02
CA ARG A 12 0.85 -3.83 -10.99
C ARG A 12 1.83 -2.99 -11.80
N GLY A 13 3.14 -3.15 -11.56
CA GLY A 13 4.15 -2.42 -12.30
C GLY A 13 4.29 -0.97 -11.91
N LEU A 14 3.92 -0.62 -10.68
CA LEU A 14 3.96 0.77 -10.22
C LEU A 14 5.15 1.01 -9.32
N THR A 15 5.79 2.18 -9.48
CA THR A 15 6.77 2.65 -8.52
C THR A 15 6.05 3.27 -7.33
N GLN A 16 6.81 3.52 -6.25
CA GLN A 16 6.25 4.24 -5.10
C GLN A 16 5.75 5.62 -5.52
N GLU A 17 6.48 6.28 -6.39
CA GLU A 17 6.08 7.59 -6.88
C GLU A 17 4.78 7.53 -7.65
N GLN A 18 4.63 6.52 -8.49
CA GLN A 18 3.40 6.38 -9.28
C GLN A 18 2.19 6.08 -8.41
N LEU A 19 2.37 5.24 -7.40
CA LEU A 19 1.26 4.97 -6.48
C LEU A 19 0.91 6.21 -5.69
N ALA A 20 1.92 6.94 -5.20
CA ALA A 20 1.68 8.18 -4.46
C ALA A 20 0.91 9.17 -5.31
N GLU A 21 1.27 9.29 -6.57
CA GLU A 21 0.60 10.21 -7.48
C GLU A 21 -0.88 9.84 -7.64
N LYS A 22 -1.17 8.55 -7.79
CA LYS A 22 -2.56 8.10 -7.91
C LYS A 22 -3.37 8.45 -6.67
N LEU A 23 -2.74 8.46 -5.52
CA LEU A 23 -3.42 8.70 -4.24
C LEU A 23 -3.30 10.14 -3.77
N GLU A 24 -2.59 10.97 -4.52
CA GLU A 24 -2.31 12.36 -4.14
C GLU A 24 -1.58 12.43 -2.79
N LEU A 25 -0.67 11.50 -2.59
CA LEU A 25 0.16 11.43 -1.39
C LEU A 25 1.62 11.59 -1.79
N SER A 26 2.50 11.80 -0.80
CA SER A 26 3.92 11.92 -1.09
C SER A 26 4.55 10.54 -1.27
N PRO A 27 5.58 10.42 -2.12
CA PRO A 27 6.33 9.17 -2.22
C PRO A 27 6.95 8.74 -0.89
N ALA A 28 7.37 9.71 -0.07
CA ALA A 28 7.93 9.40 1.25
C ALA A 28 6.90 8.70 2.13
N PHE A 29 5.64 9.12 2.04
CA PHE A 29 4.58 8.47 2.81
C PHE A 29 4.40 7.02 2.35
N ILE A 30 4.41 6.78 1.04
CA ILE A 30 4.27 5.42 0.52
C ILE A 30 5.44 4.55 0.98
N GLY A 31 6.67 5.06 0.88
CA GLY A 31 7.83 4.32 1.36
C GLY A 31 7.71 4.00 2.84
N HIS A 32 7.17 4.93 3.61
CA HIS A 32 7.02 4.74 5.04
C HIS A 32 6.01 3.64 5.37
N VAL A 33 4.86 3.63 4.71
CA VAL A 33 3.84 2.61 4.99
C VAL A 33 4.23 1.23 4.48
N GLU A 34 5.14 1.17 3.50
CA GLU A 34 5.63 -0.12 2.98
C GLU A 34 6.79 -0.68 3.79
N ALA A 35 7.40 0.12 4.64
CA ALA A 35 8.59 -0.31 5.38
C ALA A 35 8.23 -1.43 6.37
N PRO A 36 8.97 -2.55 6.34
CA PRO A 36 8.62 -3.69 7.19
C PRO A 36 8.85 -3.44 8.68
N ASN A 37 9.71 -2.49 9.01
CA ASN A 37 10.06 -2.23 10.41
C ASN A 37 9.28 -1.09 11.02
N VAL A 38 8.38 -0.48 10.27
CA VAL A 38 7.58 0.63 10.78
C VAL A 38 6.32 0.09 11.42
N ASN A 39 6.17 0.36 12.71
CA ASN A 39 5.02 -0.10 13.46
C ASN A 39 3.94 0.97 13.47
N LYS A 40 3.55 1.41 12.30
CA LYS A 40 2.51 2.40 12.16
C LYS A 40 1.28 1.79 11.53
N ALA A 41 0.15 2.05 12.13
CA ALA A 41 -1.11 1.60 11.57
C ALA A 41 -1.47 2.48 10.39
N VAL A 42 -1.81 1.85 9.28
CA VAL A 42 -2.39 2.53 8.14
C VAL A 42 -3.89 2.64 8.41
N SER A 43 -4.46 3.83 8.25
CA SER A 43 -5.88 3.99 8.47
C SER A 43 -6.66 3.16 7.45
N LEU A 44 -7.88 2.75 7.83
CA LEU A 44 -8.71 1.98 6.91
C LEU A 44 -9.04 2.77 5.66
N ASP A 45 -9.25 4.07 5.79
CA ASP A 45 -9.51 4.91 4.62
C ASP A 45 -8.35 4.86 3.63
N THR A 46 -7.13 5.00 4.15
CA THR A 46 -5.94 4.93 3.30
C THR A 46 -5.80 3.54 2.68
N LEU A 47 -6.06 2.50 3.47
CA LEU A 47 -5.96 1.15 2.98
C LEU A 47 -6.95 0.90 1.84
N PHE A 48 -8.17 1.38 1.98
CA PHE A 48 -9.17 1.23 0.92
C PHE A 48 -8.76 2.00 -0.34
N ASP A 49 -8.18 3.19 -0.16
CA ASP A 49 -7.71 3.96 -1.30
C ASP A 49 -6.57 3.24 -2.03
N VAL A 50 -5.64 2.66 -1.27
CA VAL A 50 -4.54 1.89 -1.85
C VAL A 50 -5.10 0.68 -2.60
N ALA A 51 -6.03 -0.04 -2.01
CA ALA A 51 -6.62 -1.21 -2.63
C ALA A 51 -7.30 -0.84 -3.94
N ALA A 52 -8.03 0.26 -3.95
CA ALA A 52 -8.70 0.72 -5.16
C ALA A 52 -7.70 1.11 -6.23
N ALA A 53 -6.63 1.80 -5.85
CA ALA A 53 -5.60 2.21 -6.79
C ALA A 53 -4.87 1.01 -7.41
N LEU A 54 -4.73 -0.06 -6.65
CA LEU A 54 -4.04 -1.27 -7.10
C LEU A 54 -5.00 -2.31 -7.70
N ASP A 55 -6.28 -2.03 -7.66
CA ASP A 55 -7.31 -2.96 -8.16
C ASP A 55 -7.22 -4.31 -7.45
N VAL A 56 -7.11 -4.26 -6.13
CA VAL A 56 -7.01 -5.44 -5.26
C VAL A 56 -8.07 -5.33 -4.19
N PRO A 57 -8.81 -6.42 -3.90
CA PRO A 57 -9.78 -6.37 -2.80
C PRO A 57 -9.08 -6.04 -1.47
N PRO A 58 -9.65 -5.14 -0.67
CA PRO A 58 -8.99 -4.73 0.58
C PRO A 58 -8.69 -5.88 1.54
N TYR A 59 -9.50 -6.93 1.55
CA TYR A 59 -9.28 -8.03 2.48
C TYR A 59 -7.93 -8.71 2.27
N LYS A 60 -7.36 -8.61 1.07
CA LYS A 60 -6.09 -9.25 0.77
C LYS A 60 -4.94 -8.62 1.56
N PHE A 61 -5.09 -7.37 1.97
CA PHE A 61 -4.10 -6.70 2.79
C PHE A 61 -4.22 -7.07 4.26
N LEU A 62 -5.30 -7.73 4.64
CA LEU A 62 -5.59 -8.09 6.02
C LEU A 62 -5.37 -9.57 6.29
N GLN A 63 -4.79 -10.30 5.36
CA GLN A 63 -4.45 -11.70 5.54
C GLN A 63 -3.07 -11.80 6.16
N PHE A 64 -2.97 -12.53 7.24
CA PHE A 64 -1.74 -12.61 8.03
C PHE A 64 -1.08 -13.97 8.05
N ASP A 65 -1.67 -14.93 7.40
CA ASP A 65 -1.27 -16.33 7.56
C ASP A 65 -0.56 -16.92 6.36
N GLU A 66 -0.13 -16.10 5.43
CA GLU A 66 0.65 -16.64 4.32
C GLU A 66 2.10 -16.49 4.43
#